data_4855a3f8ba298ebb1a5a905919c6f7b3
#
_entry.id   4855a3f8ba298ebb1a5a905919c6f7b3
#
_cell.length_a   1.000
_cell.length_b   1.000
_cell.length_c   1.000
_cell.angle_alpha   90.00
_cell.angle_beta   90.00
_cell.angle_gamma   90.00
#
_symmetry.space_group_name_H-M   'P 1'
#
loop_
_entity.id
_entity.type
_entity.pdbx_description
1 polymer ?
#
loop_
_entity_poly.entity_id
_entity_poly.type
_entity_poly.pdbx_seq_one_letter_code
_entity_poly.pdbx_strand_id
1 'polypeptide(L)'
;MIDYNINKKAGDYMEVLRKEEIYTINDIYALPDGERAELIDGKIYYMAPPSWKHQRISSYLHNEIYNYIKDNNGDCEVLAAPFAVFLNKDDMNYVEPDISVICDTSKLDDKGCHGAPDWIIEIVSPSSKTRDYMTKLFKYRIAGVREYWIVDPDKQMVMIYGFENETVEQYPFDKDIPVGIYEGFSIVVK
;
A
#
# COMPACT_ATOMS: atom_id res chain seq x y z
N MET A 1 10.54 62.62 6.33
CA MET A 1 11.15 61.77 5.28
C MET A 1 11.44 60.43 5.93
N ILE A 2 10.55 59.46 5.75
CA ILE A 2 10.66 58.13 6.31
C ILE A 2 10.89 57.19 5.12
N ASP A 3 12.15 56.78 4.90
CA ASP A 3 12.52 55.78 3.92
C ASP A 3 12.18 54.39 4.46
N TYR A 4 11.11 53.82 3.95
CA TYR A 4 10.79 52.41 4.18
C TYR A 4 11.62 51.51 3.28
N ASN A 5 12.57 50.83 3.85
CA ASN A 5 13.44 49.87 3.20
C ASN A 5 12.66 48.56 2.91
N ILE A 6 11.91 48.53 1.78
CA ILE A 6 11.03 47.44 1.37
C ILE A 6 11.83 46.24 0.77
N ASN A 7 13.12 46.46 0.45
CA ASN A 7 13.89 45.47 -0.28
C ASN A 7 14.54 44.37 0.59
N LYS A 8 14.47 44.43 1.94
CA LYS A 8 15.10 43.45 2.80
C LYS A 8 14.15 42.29 3.19
N LYS A 9 12.85 42.42 2.96
CA LYS A 9 11.87 41.35 3.29
C LYS A 9 11.55 40.39 2.15
N ALA A 10 11.84 40.74 0.91
CA ALA A 10 11.57 39.86 -0.24
C ALA A 10 12.62 38.72 -0.37
N GLY A 11 13.86 38.94 0.07
CA GLY A 11 14.92 37.92 0.07
C GLY A 11 14.67 36.79 1.08
N ASP A 12 14.17 37.13 2.29
CA ASP A 12 13.94 36.14 3.35
C ASP A 12 12.71 35.24 3.08
N TYR A 13 11.75 35.66 2.25
CA TYR A 13 10.60 34.84 1.88
C TYR A 13 10.90 33.82 0.75
N MET A 14 11.96 34.00 -0.03
CA MET A 14 12.34 33.07 -1.08
C MET A 14 13.26 31.95 -0.57
N GLU A 15 13.83 32.04 0.63
CA GLU A 15 14.75 31.05 1.19
C GLU A 15 14.02 29.94 1.98
N VAL A 16 12.70 29.99 2.09
CA VAL A 16 11.87 29.00 2.81
C VAL A 16 11.18 27.99 1.89
N LEU A 17 11.43 28.01 0.60
CA LEU A 17 11.20 26.87 -0.27
C LEU A 17 12.33 25.87 -0.02
N ARG A 18 12.31 25.15 1.12
CA ARG A 18 13.11 23.93 1.28
C ARG A 18 12.82 23.09 0.05
N LYS A 19 13.83 22.88 -0.79
CA LYS A 19 13.79 21.84 -1.81
C LYS A 19 13.42 20.57 -1.08
N GLU A 20 12.20 20.07 -1.28
CA GLU A 20 11.86 18.75 -0.73
C GLU A 20 12.87 17.78 -1.32
N GLU A 21 13.62 17.07 -0.47
CA GLU A 21 14.51 16.02 -0.92
C GLU A 21 13.64 14.93 -1.57
N ILE A 22 13.94 14.63 -2.82
CA ILE A 22 13.28 13.58 -3.58
C ILE A 22 14.19 12.36 -3.54
N TYR A 23 13.69 11.29 -2.97
CA TYR A 23 14.38 10.01 -2.87
C TYR A 23 13.96 9.06 -4.00
N THR A 24 14.80 8.07 -4.24
CA THR A 24 14.61 7.04 -5.27
C THR A 24 14.66 5.65 -4.67
N ILE A 25 14.35 4.62 -5.46
CA ILE A 25 14.48 3.22 -5.07
C ILE A 25 15.91 2.89 -4.62
N ASN A 26 16.94 3.55 -5.17
CA ASN A 26 18.31 3.37 -4.73
C ASN A 26 18.53 3.79 -3.27
N ASP A 27 17.79 4.79 -2.79
CA ASP A 27 17.86 5.21 -1.39
C ASP A 27 17.22 4.16 -0.48
N ILE A 28 16.18 3.46 -0.94
CA ILE A 28 15.59 2.31 -0.22
C ILE A 28 16.62 1.17 -0.12
N TYR A 29 17.32 0.86 -1.21
CA TYR A 29 18.36 -0.19 -1.20
C TYR A 29 19.61 0.17 -0.39
N ALA A 30 19.81 1.46 -0.14
CA ALA A 30 20.92 1.96 0.68
C ALA A 30 20.61 2.03 2.19
N LEU A 31 19.38 1.68 2.60
CA LEU A 31 19.02 1.66 4.01
C LEU A 31 19.90 0.67 4.79
N PRO A 32 20.22 0.96 6.05
CA PRO A 32 20.95 0.05 6.92
C PRO A 32 20.23 -1.30 7.07
N ASP A 33 20.98 -2.38 7.30
CA ASP A 33 20.43 -3.70 7.54
C ASP A 33 19.41 -3.67 8.69
N GLY A 34 18.22 -4.23 8.42
CA GLY A 34 17.12 -4.29 9.37
C GLY A 34 16.17 -3.08 9.35
N GLU A 35 16.50 -2.02 8.62
CA GLU A 35 15.58 -0.92 8.35
C GLU A 35 14.74 -1.22 7.11
N ARG A 36 13.45 -0.91 7.21
CA ARG A 36 12.50 -1.04 6.09
C ARG A 36 11.73 0.26 5.92
N ALA A 37 11.48 0.62 4.68
CA ALA A 37 10.68 1.79 4.35
C ALA A 37 9.96 1.60 3.01
N GLU A 38 8.88 2.33 2.85
CA GLU A 38 8.22 2.52 1.56
C GLU A 38 8.64 3.86 0.96
N LEU A 39 8.60 3.95 -0.35
CA LEU A 39 8.83 5.17 -1.11
C LEU A 39 7.57 5.51 -1.90
N ILE A 40 7.00 6.68 -1.66
CA ILE A 40 5.81 7.13 -2.35
C ILE A 40 6.04 8.57 -2.82
N ASP A 41 6.01 8.79 -4.13
CA ASP A 41 6.31 10.08 -4.77
C ASP A 41 7.64 10.69 -4.29
N GLY A 42 8.68 9.85 -4.18
CA GLY A 42 9.99 10.28 -3.73
C GLY A 42 10.09 10.63 -2.24
N LYS A 43 9.09 10.27 -1.42
CA LYS A 43 9.12 10.43 0.04
C LYS A 43 9.28 9.08 0.74
N ILE A 44 10.24 9.00 1.64
CA ILE A 44 10.51 7.79 2.43
C ILE A 44 9.58 7.73 3.64
N TYR A 45 8.96 6.56 3.85
CA TYR A 45 8.11 6.25 5.00
C TYR A 45 8.67 5.02 5.71
N TYR A 46 9.41 5.24 6.79
CA TYR A 46 9.94 4.14 7.60
C TYR A 46 8.84 3.28 8.20
N MET A 47 9.06 1.97 8.23
CA MET A 47 8.14 0.99 8.77
C MET A 47 8.60 0.45 10.11
N ALA A 48 7.68 0.38 11.06
CA ALA A 48 7.92 -0.28 12.33
C ALA A 48 7.53 -1.78 12.23
N PRO A 49 8.11 -2.65 13.08
CA PRO A 49 7.64 -4.03 13.18
C PRO A 49 6.14 -4.10 13.49
N PRO A 50 5.39 -4.97 12.80
CA PRO A 50 3.95 -5.09 13.01
C PRO A 50 3.63 -5.74 14.37
N SER A 51 2.44 -5.44 14.91
CA SER A 51 1.96 -6.07 16.13
C SER A 51 1.58 -7.55 15.88
N TRP A 52 1.48 -8.34 16.95
CA TRP A 52 1.03 -9.74 16.84
C TRP A 52 -0.40 -9.85 16.27
N LYS A 53 -1.29 -8.90 16.58
CA LYS A 53 -2.65 -8.87 16.04
C LYS A 53 -2.65 -8.65 14.54
N HIS A 54 -1.84 -7.71 14.08
CA HIS A 54 -1.63 -7.44 12.66
C HIS A 54 -1.12 -8.70 11.94
N GLN A 55 -0.07 -9.33 12.46
CA GLN A 55 0.51 -10.54 11.87
C GLN A 55 -0.48 -11.72 11.85
N ARG A 56 -1.31 -11.87 12.89
CA ARG A 56 -2.35 -12.90 12.92
C ARG A 56 -3.37 -12.71 11.80
N ILE A 57 -3.84 -11.48 11.59
CA ILE A 57 -4.80 -11.16 10.53
C ILE A 57 -4.15 -11.38 9.16
N SER A 58 -2.91 -10.88 8.95
CA SER A 58 -2.18 -11.06 7.69
C SER A 58 -2.01 -12.56 7.36
N SER A 59 -1.52 -13.35 8.31
CA SER A 59 -1.35 -14.80 8.12
C SER A 59 -2.67 -15.51 7.82
N TYR A 60 -3.75 -15.14 8.49
CA TYR A 60 -5.07 -15.71 8.27
C TYR A 60 -5.58 -15.39 6.86
N LEU A 61 -5.59 -14.11 6.47
CA LEU A 61 -6.05 -13.68 5.16
C LEU A 61 -5.24 -14.29 4.03
N HIS A 62 -3.90 -14.29 4.16
CA HIS A 62 -3.02 -14.92 3.19
C HIS A 62 -3.37 -16.41 3.00
N ASN A 63 -3.58 -17.15 4.10
CA ASN A 63 -3.92 -18.58 4.04
C ASN A 63 -5.29 -18.82 3.38
N GLU A 64 -6.33 -18.03 3.69
CA GLU A 64 -7.64 -18.16 3.07
C GLU A 64 -7.56 -17.94 1.55
N ILE A 65 -6.83 -16.90 1.12
CA ILE A 65 -6.65 -16.56 -0.29
C ILE A 65 -5.84 -17.66 -1.00
N TYR A 66 -4.73 -18.10 -0.41
CA TYR A 66 -3.88 -19.15 -0.97
C TYR A 66 -4.66 -20.46 -1.18
N ASN A 67 -5.42 -20.88 -0.17
CA ASN A 67 -6.22 -22.10 -0.27
C ASN A 67 -7.30 -21.97 -1.34
N TYR A 68 -7.99 -20.83 -1.43
CA TYR A 68 -8.98 -20.61 -2.47
C TYR A 68 -8.37 -20.70 -3.88
N ILE A 69 -7.24 -20.01 -4.13
CA ILE A 69 -6.56 -20.05 -5.42
C ILE A 69 -6.15 -21.49 -5.76
N LYS A 70 -5.54 -22.20 -4.82
CA LYS A 70 -5.09 -23.58 -5.00
C LYS A 70 -6.25 -24.54 -5.27
N ASP A 71 -7.33 -24.46 -4.49
CA ASP A 71 -8.46 -25.39 -4.58
C ASP A 71 -9.28 -25.19 -5.89
N ASN A 72 -9.19 -24.00 -6.46
CA ASN A 72 -9.82 -23.66 -7.74
C ASN A 72 -8.85 -23.74 -8.94
N ASN A 73 -7.63 -24.26 -8.75
CA ASN A 73 -6.59 -24.35 -9.78
C ASN A 73 -6.31 -22.98 -10.45
N GLY A 74 -6.33 -21.91 -9.67
CA GLY A 74 -6.04 -20.56 -10.15
C GLY A 74 -4.53 -20.33 -10.34
N ASP A 75 -4.18 -19.46 -11.28
CA ASP A 75 -2.79 -19.15 -11.65
C ASP A 75 -2.23 -17.92 -10.93
N CYS A 76 -3.01 -17.29 -10.05
CA CYS A 76 -2.56 -16.10 -9.31
C CYS A 76 -1.64 -16.49 -8.15
N GLU A 77 -0.61 -15.66 -7.91
CA GLU A 77 0.25 -15.76 -6.73
C GLU A 77 -0.27 -14.84 -5.62
N VAL A 78 -0.23 -15.31 -4.38
CA VAL A 78 -0.51 -14.50 -3.19
C VAL A 78 0.75 -14.37 -2.35
N LEU A 79 1.20 -13.16 -2.12
CA LEU A 79 2.47 -12.85 -1.48
C LEU A 79 2.24 -11.90 -0.30
N ALA A 80 2.82 -12.24 0.85
CA ALA A 80 2.75 -11.42 2.05
C ALA A 80 4.03 -10.58 2.22
N ALA A 81 3.92 -9.44 2.90
CA ALA A 81 5.08 -8.63 3.28
C ALA A 81 6.10 -9.43 4.14
N PRO A 82 7.41 -9.18 3.97
CA PRO A 82 8.01 -8.17 3.09
C PRO A 82 8.07 -8.63 1.63
N PHE A 83 7.40 -7.93 0.76
CA PHE A 83 7.42 -8.21 -0.67
C PHE A 83 7.30 -6.88 -1.44
N ALA A 84 8.27 -6.61 -2.30
CA ALA A 84 8.37 -5.35 -3.03
C ALA A 84 7.38 -5.24 -4.17
N VAL A 85 6.70 -4.11 -4.26
CA VAL A 85 5.85 -3.75 -5.39
C VAL A 85 6.31 -2.40 -5.95
N PHE A 86 6.78 -2.40 -7.19
CA PHE A 86 7.15 -1.23 -7.98
C PHE A 86 5.92 -0.78 -8.77
N LEU A 87 5.10 0.09 -8.19
CA LEU A 87 3.77 0.44 -8.73
C LEU A 87 3.82 1.04 -10.15
N ASN A 88 4.85 1.84 -10.41
CA ASN A 88 5.02 2.56 -11.68
C ASN A 88 6.35 2.21 -12.33
N LYS A 89 6.52 2.62 -13.60
CA LYS A 89 7.80 2.51 -14.31
C LYS A 89 8.78 3.64 -13.96
N ASP A 90 8.58 4.29 -12.80
CA ASP A 90 9.48 5.28 -12.24
C ASP A 90 10.29 4.69 -11.08
N ASP A 91 11.27 5.43 -10.59
CA ASP A 91 12.11 5.05 -9.47
C ASP A 91 11.72 5.73 -8.15
N MET A 92 10.49 6.28 -8.08
CA MET A 92 9.99 7.07 -6.96
C MET A 92 8.84 6.39 -6.19
N ASN A 93 8.44 5.18 -6.60
CA ASN A 93 7.32 4.46 -5.98
C ASN A 93 7.69 2.99 -5.74
N TYR A 94 7.90 2.66 -4.46
CA TYR A 94 8.20 1.34 -3.94
C TYR A 94 7.38 1.12 -2.67
N VAL A 95 6.53 0.12 -2.66
CA VAL A 95 5.69 -0.22 -1.50
C VAL A 95 5.81 -1.69 -1.14
N GLU A 96 5.51 -2.02 0.11
CA GLU A 96 5.45 -3.40 0.60
C GLU A 96 4.08 -3.65 1.23
N PRO A 97 3.03 -3.88 0.42
CA PRO A 97 1.69 -4.14 0.95
C PRO A 97 1.67 -5.39 1.83
N ASP A 98 0.80 -5.41 2.84
CA ASP A 98 0.69 -6.56 3.74
C ASP A 98 0.36 -7.85 3.00
N ILE A 99 -0.51 -7.78 1.98
CA ILE A 99 -0.79 -8.90 1.07
C ILE A 99 -0.98 -8.35 -0.35
N SER A 100 -0.37 -9.01 -1.32
CA SER A 100 -0.52 -8.75 -2.75
C SER A 100 -0.95 -10.00 -3.48
N VAL A 101 -2.00 -9.91 -4.33
CA VAL A 101 -2.41 -10.98 -5.23
C VAL A 101 -2.11 -10.56 -6.67
N ILE A 102 -1.33 -11.39 -7.38
CA ILE A 102 -0.82 -11.09 -8.71
C ILE A 102 -1.24 -12.21 -9.66
N CYS A 103 -2.10 -11.92 -10.63
CA CYS A 103 -2.59 -12.91 -11.61
C CYS A 103 -1.77 -12.90 -12.91
N ASP A 104 -1.11 -11.78 -13.23
CA ASP A 104 -0.13 -11.72 -14.29
C ASP A 104 1.28 -11.95 -13.73
N THR A 105 1.69 -13.22 -13.67
CA THR A 105 2.99 -13.61 -13.13
C THR A 105 4.18 -13.13 -13.95
N SER A 106 3.97 -12.61 -15.17
CA SER A 106 5.03 -11.97 -15.95
C SER A 106 5.53 -10.66 -15.33
N LYS A 107 4.80 -10.10 -14.36
CA LYS A 107 5.21 -8.94 -13.56
C LYS A 107 6.22 -9.30 -12.46
N LEU A 108 6.44 -10.60 -12.19
CA LEU A 108 7.27 -11.06 -11.08
C LEU A 108 8.70 -11.33 -11.51
N ASP A 109 9.65 -10.88 -10.71
CA ASP A 109 11.04 -11.29 -10.76
C ASP A 109 11.61 -11.47 -9.33
N ASP A 110 12.93 -11.75 -9.23
CA ASP A 110 13.60 -11.94 -7.93
C ASP A 110 13.59 -10.67 -7.05
N LYS A 111 13.25 -9.50 -7.59
CA LYS A 111 13.20 -8.24 -6.86
C LYS A 111 11.81 -7.89 -6.37
N GLY A 112 10.74 -8.44 -6.99
CA GLY A 112 9.38 -8.15 -6.62
C GLY A 112 8.41 -8.11 -7.80
N CYS A 113 7.30 -7.38 -7.62
CA CYS A 113 6.27 -7.17 -8.64
C CYS A 113 6.49 -5.83 -9.36
N HIS A 114 6.60 -5.86 -10.68
CA HIS A 114 6.74 -4.68 -11.54
C HIS A 114 5.40 -4.29 -12.17
N GLY A 115 4.72 -3.36 -11.54
CA GLY A 115 3.38 -2.92 -11.89
C GLY A 115 2.37 -3.22 -10.78
N ALA A 116 1.10 -2.89 -11.02
CA ALA A 116 0.05 -3.09 -10.04
C ALA A 116 -0.29 -4.57 -9.85
N PRO A 117 -0.34 -5.08 -8.60
CA PRO A 117 -1.06 -6.30 -8.27
C PRO A 117 -2.55 -6.20 -8.64
N ASP A 118 -3.22 -7.34 -8.79
CA ASP A 118 -4.67 -7.36 -9.04
C ASP A 118 -5.44 -6.98 -7.77
N TRP A 119 -5.00 -7.47 -6.61
CA TRP A 119 -5.61 -7.17 -5.32
C TRP A 119 -4.55 -6.86 -4.27
N ILE A 120 -4.76 -5.81 -3.51
CA ILE A 120 -3.91 -5.40 -2.39
C ILE A 120 -4.74 -5.34 -1.11
N ILE A 121 -4.17 -5.85 -0.02
CA ILE A 121 -4.74 -5.72 1.33
C ILE A 121 -3.71 -5.02 2.21
N GLU A 122 -4.15 -3.97 2.90
CA GLU A 122 -3.41 -3.28 3.96
C GLU A 122 -4.14 -3.43 5.29
N ILE A 123 -3.41 -3.88 6.31
CA ILE A 123 -3.92 -3.99 7.67
C ILE A 123 -3.42 -2.78 8.44
N VAL A 124 -4.32 -1.84 8.70
CA VAL A 124 -3.91 -0.55 9.26
C VAL A 124 -3.36 -0.65 10.68
N SER A 125 -2.32 0.13 10.90
CA SER A 125 -1.76 0.43 12.22
C SER A 125 -2.00 1.91 12.56
N PRO A 126 -1.87 2.33 13.83
CA PRO A 126 -1.99 3.74 14.18
C PRO A 126 -1.05 4.67 13.39
N SER A 127 0.14 4.18 13.01
CA SER A 127 1.15 4.95 12.26
C SER A 127 0.92 4.99 10.75
N SER A 128 0.24 3.99 10.17
CA SER A 128 0.00 3.89 8.72
C SER A 128 -1.37 4.41 8.28
N LYS A 129 -2.32 4.52 9.21
CA LYS A 129 -3.75 4.76 8.94
C LYS A 129 -4.04 5.86 7.92
N THR A 130 -3.49 7.06 8.11
CA THR A 130 -3.74 8.17 7.17
C THR A 130 -3.16 7.87 5.79
N ARG A 131 -2.00 7.23 5.73
CA ARG A 131 -1.35 6.86 4.48
C ARG A 131 -2.17 5.82 3.72
N ASP A 132 -2.65 4.77 4.40
CA ASP A 132 -3.41 3.69 3.78
C ASP A 132 -4.78 4.16 3.28
N TYR A 133 -5.49 4.99 4.10
CA TYR A 133 -6.81 5.51 3.73
C TYR A 133 -6.79 6.62 2.68
N MET A 134 -5.67 7.30 2.44
CA MET A 134 -5.61 8.43 1.52
C MET A 134 -4.55 8.26 0.44
N THR A 135 -3.26 8.23 0.83
CA THR A 135 -2.17 8.26 -0.14
C THR A 135 -2.11 6.98 -0.96
N LYS A 136 -2.09 5.81 -0.29
CA LYS A 136 -2.04 4.50 -0.95
C LYS A 136 -3.30 4.21 -1.74
N LEU A 137 -4.48 4.57 -1.22
CA LEU A 137 -5.74 4.45 -1.94
C LEU A 137 -5.67 5.10 -3.34
N PHE A 138 -5.19 6.34 -3.38
CA PHE A 138 -5.04 7.07 -4.64
C PHE A 138 -3.97 6.43 -5.55
N LYS A 139 -2.83 6.03 -4.96
CA LYS A 139 -1.73 5.40 -5.70
C LYS A 139 -2.13 4.07 -6.32
N TYR A 140 -2.78 3.20 -5.56
CA TYR A 140 -3.24 1.89 -6.04
C TYR A 140 -4.28 2.03 -7.14
N ARG A 141 -5.22 2.97 -7.01
CA ARG A 141 -6.20 3.25 -8.06
C ARG A 141 -5.53 3.69 -9.37
N ILE A 142 -4.60 4.65 -9.31
CA ILE A 142 -3.91 5.14 -10.53
C ILE A 142 -3.00 4.08 -11.13
N ALA A 143 -2.35 3.28 -10.31
CA ALA A 143 -1.47 2.21 -10.79
C ALA A 143 -2.22 1.09 -11.52
N GLY A 144 -3.55 0.97 -11.32
CA GLY A 144 -4.39 -0.04 -11.97
C GLY A 144 -4.62 -1.30 -11.12
N VAL A 145 -4.50 -1.20 -9.80
CA VAL A 145 -5.00 -2.24 -8.88
C VAL A 145 -6.50 -2.39 -9.12
N ARG A 146 -7.00 -3.63 -9.15
CA ARG A 146 -8.42 -3.91 -9.41
C ARG A 146 -9.26 -3.82 -8.15
N GLU A 147 -8.71 -4.31 -7.02
CA GLU A 147 -9.37 -4.32 -5.71
C GLU A 147 -8.40 -3.95 -4.61
N TYR A 148 -8.85 -3.12 -3.66
CA TYR A 148 -8.06 -2.70 -2.52
C TYR A 148 -8.86 -2.83 -1.22
N TRP A 149 -8.31 -3.58 -0.26
CA TRP A 149 -8.89 -3.74 1.06
C TRP A 149 -8.10 -2.97 2.11
N ILE A 150 -8.82 -2.22 2.94
CA ILE A 150 -8.27 -1.61 4.15
C ILE A 150 -8.89 -2.34 5.34
N VAL A 151 -8.11 -3.16 6.01
CA VAL A 151 -8.50 -3.92 7.19
C VAL A 151 -8.15 -3.13 8.43
N ASP A 152 -9.14 -2.67 9.19
CA ASP A 152 -8.97 -1.86 10.42
C ASP A 152 -9.26 -2.70 11.67
N PRO A 153 -8.23 -3.25 12.36
CA PRO A 153 -8.43 -4.09 13.54
C PRO A 153 -9.04 -3.36 14.73
N ASP A 154 -8.80 -2.04 14.85
CA ASP A 154 -9.33 -1.23 15.95
C ASP A 154 -10.83 -1.00 15.79
N LYS A 155 -11.29 -0.85 14.55
CA LYS A 155 -12.70 -0.69 14.24
C LYS A 155 -13.42 -2.03 14.00
N GLN A 156 -12.67 -3.12 13.85
CA GLN A 156 -13.17 -4.43 13.40
C GLN A 156 -13.98 -4.34 12.09
N MET A 157 -13.45 -3.63 11.14
CA MET A 157 -14.07 -3.32 9.85
C MET A 157 -13.10 -3.50 8.70
N VAL A 158 -13.64 -3.90 7.55
CA VAL A 158 -12.93 -3.91 6.27
C VAL A 158 -13.60 -2.92 5.33
N MET A 159 -12.82 -2.01 4.77
CA MET A 159 -13.24 -1.14 3.68
C MET A 159 -12.72 -1.72 2.37
N ILE A 160 -13.60 -1.89 1.39
CA ILE A 160 -13.30 -2.45 0.08
C ILE A 160 -13.48 -1.37 -0.98
N TYR A 161 -12.47 -1.22 -1.81
CA TYR A 161 -12.52 -0.38 -3.01
C TYR A 161 -12.39 -1.29 -4.24
N GLY A 162 -13.49 -1.52 -4.95
CA GLY A 162 -13.49 -2.18 -6.26
C GLY A 162 -13.27 -1.13 -7.35
N PHE A 163 -12.03 -0.96 -7.78
CA PHE A 163 -11.67 0.11 -8.72
C PHE A 163 -12.20 -0.13 -10.13
N GLU A 164 -12.33 -1.38 -10.55
CA GLU A 164 -12.90 -1.72 -11.86
C GLU A 164 -14.40 -1.38 -11.95
N ASN A 165 -15.13 -1.58 -10.86
CA ASN A 165 -16.58 -1.38 -10.80
C ASN A 165 -16.96 -0.06 -10.13
N GLU A 166 -15.98 0.73 -9.71
CA GLU A 166 -16.15 2.00 -8.98
C GLU A 166 -17.01 1.84 -7.70
N THR A 167 -16.88 0.69 -7.01
CA THR A 167 -17.61 0.39 -5.77
C THR A 167 -16.79 0.73 -4.54
N VAL A 168 -17.50 1.12 -3.47
CA VAL A 168 -16.93 1.27 -2.12
C VAL A 168 -17.89 0.62 -1.15
N GLU A 169 -17.41 -0.40 -0.45
CA GLU A 169 -18.23 -1.18 0.48
C GLU A 169 -17.52 -1.31 1.82
N GLN A 170 -18.28 -1.56 2.87
CA GLN A 170 -17.76 -1.69 4.23
C GLN A 170 -18.43 -2.87 4.93
N TYR A 171 -17.60 -3.73 5.53
CA TYR A 171 -18.06 -4.94 6.23
C TYR A 171 -17.45 -5.04 7.63
N PRO A 172 -18.20 -5.49 8.64
CA PRO A 172 -17.64 -5.89 9.93
C PRO A 172 -16.90 -7.24 9.80
N PHE A 173 -15.97 -7.51 10.73
CA PHE A 173 -15.11 -8.70 10.68
C PHE A 173 -15.87 -10.03 10.73
N ASP A 174 -16.98 -10.10 11.44
CA ASP A 174 -17.76 -11.31 11.67
C ASP A 174 -18.73 -11.67 10.52
N LYS A 175 -18.62 -11.01 9.39
CA LYS A 175 -19.47 -11.24 8.22
C LYS A 175 -18.69 -11.81 7.05
N ASP A 176 -19.40 -12.50 6.17
CA ASP A 176 -18.89 -12.90 4.88
C ASP A 176 -18.62 -11.65 4.03
N ILE A 177 -17.35 -11.45 3.69
CA ILE A 177 -16.89 -10.33 2.91
C ILE A 177 -16.61 -10.82 1.50
N PRO A 178 -17.40 -10.41 0.49
CA PRO A 178 -17.19 -10.87 -0.88
C PRO A 178 -15.90 -10.30 -1.44
N VAL A 179 -15.19 -11.15 -2.21
CA VAL A 179 -13.97 -10.77 -2.93
C VAL A 179 -14.35 -10.43 -4.36
N GLY A 180 -14.18 -9.18 -4.77
CA GLY A 180 -14.68 -8.71 -6.07
C GLY A 180 -13.95 -9.29 -7.27
N ILE A 181 -12.66 -9.62 -7.13
CA ILE A 181 -11.88 -10.24 -8.22
C ILE A 181 -12.13 -11.74 -8.41
N TYR A 182 -12.82 -12.39 -7.46
CA TYR A 182 -13.12 -13.81 -7.51
C TYR A 182 -14.61 -14.08 -7.27
N GLU A 183 -15.32 -14.50 -8.31
CA GLU A 183 -16.75 -14.82 -8.23
C GLU A 183 -17.01 -15.97 -7.24
N GLY A 184 -17.94 -15.76 -6.29
CA GLY A 184 -18.35 -16.77 -5.32
C GLY A 184 -17.35 -16.96 -4.15
N PHE A 185 -16.27 -16.19 -4.07
CA PHE A 185 -15.36 -16.22 -2.94
C PHE A 185 -15.73 -15.17 -1.90
N SER A 186 -15.73 -15.55 -0.63
CA SER A 186 -15.88 -14.63 0.50
C SER A 186 -14.96 -15.03 1.66
N ILE A 187 -14.56 -14.06 2.46
CA ILE A 187 -13.70 -14.26 3.64
C ILE A 187 -14.36 -13.65 4.87
N VAL A 188 -14.29 -14.35 5.99
CA VAL A 188 -14.67 -13.82 7.31
C VAL A 188 -13.41 -13.46 8.06
N VAL A 189 -13.16 -12.19 8.36
CA VAL A 189 -12.00 -11.76 9.15
C VAL A 189 -12.23 -12.06 10.63
N LYS A 190 -11.22 -12.66 11.32
CA LYS A 190 -11.31 -13.13 12.72
C LYS A 190 -10.24 -12.52 13.61
#